data_71e84512d74e130f397efc5a547a1db9
#
_entry.id   71e84512d74e130f397efc5a547a1db9
#
_cell.length_a   1.000
_cell.length_b   1.000
_cell.length_c   1.000
_cell.angle_alpha   90.00
_cell.angle_beta   90.00
_cell.angle_gamma   90.00
#
_symmetry.space_group_name_H-M   'P 1'
#
loop_
_entity.id
_entity.type
_entity.pdbx_description
1 polymer ?
#
loop_
_entity_poly.entity_id
_entity_poly.type
_entity_poly.pdbx_seq_one_letter_code
_entity_poly.pdbx_strand_id
1 'polypeptide(L)'
;MNRLISVVGPSGVGKTTLVRALAQTGNFATALEQHAERPFQALFKQDQRYGLANQIDYFLFRAEQEKELRAASKIGLIDGGLDLDFHCFTRLFRSRNLLSEPEHDLCRRLYDFIRADLPRPELIVRLVADEGTVAARLSTRDRINIARAEDTALFNSFLEEWLASVPSGQVLNVDVSHERLDYKVSKRIILERVSI
;
A
#
# COMPACT_ATOMS: atom_id res chain seq x y z
N MET A 1 0.54 13.65 -17.22
CA MET A 1 0.98 12.99 -15.95
C MET A 1 1.54 11.64 -16.29
N ASN A 2 2.63 11.23 -15.66
CA ASN A 2 3.20 9.91 -15.85
C ASN A 2 2.33 8.82 -15.18
N ARG A 3 2.50 7.59 -15.70
CA ARG A 3 1.81 6.40 -15.16
C ARG A 3 2.29 6.12 -13.74
N LEU A 4 1.37 5.68 -12.88
CA LEU A 4 1.64 5.26 -11.51
C LEU A 4 1.27 3.79 -11.34
N ILE A 5 2.16 3.04 -10.70
CA ILE A 5 1.96 1.64 -10.33
C ILE A 5 1.94 1.56 -8.80
N SER A 6 0.91 0.98 -8.24
CA SER A 6 0.81 0.70 -6.79
C SER A 6 1.09 -0.77 -6.53
N VAL A 7 2.00 -1.06 -5.59
CA VAL A 7 2.28 -2.42 -5.13
C VAL A 7 1.56 -2.66 -3.81
N VAL A 8 0.59 -3.58 -3.82
CA VAL A 8 -0.30 -3.82 -2.67
C VAL A 8 -0.23 -5.26 -2.18
N GLY A 9 -0.74 -5.51 -1.00
CA GLY A 9 -0.77 -6.82 -0.36
C GLY A 9 -0.59 -6.71 1.15
N PRO A 10 -0.74 -7.81 1.89
CA PRO A 10 -0.65 -7.82 3.34
C PRO A 10 0.75 -7.42 3.85
N SER A 11 0.83 -7.15 5.15
CA SER A 11 2.12 -6.94 5.81
C SER A 11 2.98 -8.20 5.69
N GLY A 12 4.28 -8.06 5.46
CA GLY A 12 5.20 -9.20 5.35
C GLY A 12 5.28 -9.84 3.95
N VAL A 13 4.37 -9.55 3.03
CA VAL A 13 4.36 -10.17 1.68
C VAL A 13 5.58 -9.81 0.82
N GLY A 14 6.28 -8.69 1.11
CA GLY A 14 7.50 -8.30 0.40
C GLY A 14 7.39 -7.07 -0.51
N LYS A 15 6.34 -6.27 -0.38
CA LYS A 15 6.11 -5.04 -1.20
C LYS A 15 7.33 -4.15 -1.32
N THR A 16 7.86 -3.70 -0.19
CA THR A 16 9.04 -2.80 -0.14
C THR A 16 10.26 -3.39 -0.82
N THR A 17 10.49 -4.70 -0.65
CA THR A 17 11.64 -5.39 -1.26
C THR A 17 11.49 -5.47 -2.77
N LEU A 18 10.28 -5.78 -3.26
CA LEU A 18 10.00 -5.78 -4.70
C LEU A 18 10.13 -4.39 -5.31
N VAL A 19 9.57 -3.35 -4.65
CA VAL A 19 9.70 -1.96 -5.13
C VAL A 19 11.17 -1.55 -5.25
N ARG A 20 12.00 -1.89 -4.26
CA ARG A 20 13.46 -1.65 -4.34
C ARG A 20 14.13 -2.42 -5.48
N ALA A 21 13.74 -3.68 -5.68
CA ALA A 21 14.30 -4.50 -6.75
C ALA A 21 13.91 -3.99 -8.15
N LEU A 22 12.70 -3.45 -8.31
CA LEU A 22 12.26 -2.78 -9.54
C LEU A 22 12.97 -1.44 -9.74
N ALA A 23 13.18 -0.66 -8.67
CA ALA A 23 13.92 0.60 -8.75
C ALA A 23 15.32 0.44 -9.35
N GLN A 24 16.00 -0.67 -9.03
CA GLN A 24 17.33 -0.98 -9.56
C GLN A 24 17.38 -1.17 -11.08
N THR A 25 16.24 -1.38 -11.75
CA THR A 25 16.18 -1.47 -13.22
C THR A 25 16.36 -0.12 -13.90
N GLY A 26 16.27 0.99 -13.16
CA GLY A 26 16.41 2.34 -13.67
C GLY A 26 15.16 2.93 -14.33
N ASN A 27 14.09 2.14 -14.51
CA ASN A 27 12.88 2.54 -15.24
C ASN A 27 11.84 3.30 -14.41
N PHE A 28 12.00 3.31 -13.08
CA PHE A 28 11.01 3.81 -12.14
C PHE A 28 11.51 4.98 -11.30
N ALA A 29 10.60 5.92 -11.01
CA ALA A 29 10.67 6.81 -9.86
C ALA A 29 9.89 6.13 -8.72
N THR A 30 10.45 6.08 -7.51
CA THR A 30 9.86 5.28 -6.42
C THR A 30 9.53 6.10 -5.21
N ALA A 31 8.39 5.83 -4.60
CA ALA A 31 8.07 6.26 -3.24
C ALA A 31 7.93 4.99 -2.37
N LEU A 32 8.82 4.88 -1.41
CA LEU A 32 8.78 3.81 -0.41
C LEU A 32 7.95 4.28 0.78
N GLU A 33 7.32 3.32 1.47
CA GLU A 33 6.82 3.57 2.81
C GLU A 33 7.99 4.07 3.66
N GLN A 34 7.84 5.28 4.23
CA GLN A 34 8.92 5.86 5.03
C GLN A 34 9.23 4.97 6.22
N HIS A 35 10.52 4.73 6.45
CA HIS A 35 10.98 4.00 7.63
C HIS A 35 10.98 4.84 8.91
N ALA A 36 10.95 6.16 8.78
CA ALA A 36 10.81 7.07 9.91
C ALA A 36 9.35 7.08 10.39
N GLU A 37 9.18 6.93 11.70
CA GLU A 37 7.88 7.02 12.33
C GLU A 37 7.31 8.44 12.14
N ARG A 38 6.08 8.52 11.64
CA ARG A 38 5.39 9.80 11.47
C ARG A 38 4.93 10.35 12.84
N PRO A 39 4.84 11.67 12.99
CA PRO A 39 4.47 12.29 14.28
C PRO A 39 3.15 11.74 14.84
N PHE A 40 2.09 11.68 14.03
CA PHE A 40 0.80 11.16 14.48
C PHE A 40 0.79 9.64 14.66
N GLN A 41 1.64 8.89 13.97
CA GLN A 41 1.83 7.46 14.22
C GLN A 41 2.46 7.22 15.59
N ALA A 42 3.44 8.03 15.98
CA ALA A 42 4.05 7.96 17.32
C ALA A 42 3.04 8.28 18.43
N LEU A 43 2.23 9.32 18.23
CA LEU A 43 1.15 9.68 19.17
C LEU A 43 0.07 8.60 19.25
N PHE A 44 -0.36 8.05 18.11
CA PHE A 44 -1.36 6.98 18.05
C PHE A 44 -0.92 5.70 18.79
N LYS A 45 0.36 5.36 18.77
CA LYS A 45 0.89 4.24 19.56
C LYS A 45 0.76 4.45 21.06
N GLN A 46 0.81 5.69 21.51
CA GLN A 46 0.68 6.05 22.93
C GLN A 46 -0.80 6.20 23.33
N ASP A 47 -1.63 6.73 22.44
CA ASP A 47 -3.04 7.01 22.71
C ASP A 47 -3.86 6.86 21.43
N GLN A 48 -4.80 5.93 21.45
CA GLN A 48 -5.64 5.58 20.29
C GLN A 48 -6.58 6.72 19.85
N ARG A 49 -6.82 7.75 20.67
CA ARG A 49 -7.58 8.97 20.28
C ARG A 49 -6.97 9.70 19.08
N TYR A 50 -5.70 9.47 18.78
CA TYR A 50 -5.04 10.03 17.59
C TYR A 50 -5.29 9.21 16.31
N GLY A 51 -6.20 8.25 16.33
CA GLY A 51 -6.52 7.41 15.17
C GLY A 51 -6.91 8.21 13.92
N LEU A 52 -7.82 9.17 14.07
CA LEU A 52 -8.22 10.06 12.97
C LEU A 52 -7.04 10.91 12.45
N ALA A 53 -6.30 11.55 13.35
CA ALA A 53 -5.16 12.38 12.96
C ALA A 53 -4.10 11.57 12.22
N ASN A 54 -3.85 10.33 12.67
CA ASN A 54 -2.94 9.42 11.99
C ASN A 54 -3.43 9.06 10.58
N GLN A 55 -4.72 8.79 10.37
CA GLN A 55 -5.26 8.49 9.04
C GLN A 55 -5.19 9.69 8.10
N ILE A 56 -5.53 10.88 8.57
CA ILE A 56 -5.45 12.13 7.78
C ILE A 56 -3.99 12.40 7.38
N ASP A 57 -3.04 12.27 8.30
CA ASP A 57 -1.62 12.46 8.03
C ASP A 57 -1.11 11.49 6.96
N TYR A 58 -1.53 10.21 7.02
CA TYR A 58 -1.18 9.23 5.99
C TYR A 58 -1.81 9.57 4.64
N PHE A 59 -3.06 10.01 4.57
CA PHE A 59 -3.70 10.37 3.30
C PHE A 59 -3.00 11.54 2.61
N LEU A 60 -2.65 12.57 3.36
CA LEU A 60 -1.90 13.72 2.83
C LEU A 60 -0.53 13.28 2.33
N PHE A 61 0.19 12.52 3.13
CA PHE A 61 1.49 11.98 2.76
C PHE A 61 1.44 11.12 1.48
N ARG A 62 0.45 10.23 1.35
CA ARG A 62 0.28 9.40 0.15
C ARG A 62 -0.09 10.23 -1.08
N ALA A 63 -0.94 11.23 -0.91
CA ALA A 63 -1.29 12.14 -1.98
C ALA A 63 -0.07 12.95 -2.48
N GLU A 64 0.77 13.42 -1.56
CA GLU A 64 2.03 14.10 -1.90
C GLU A 64 2.98 13.17 -2.68
N GLN A 65 3.19 11.93 -2.19
CA GLN A 65 4.01 10.94 -2.88
C GLN A 65 3.48 10.65 -4.30
N GLU A 66 2.18 10.45 -4.47
CA GLU A 66 1.59 10.18 -5.78
C GLU A 66 1.74 11.38 -6.73
N LYS A 67 1.57 12.63 -6.24
CA LYS A 67 1.80 13.85 -7.02
C LYS A 67 3.25 13.95 -7.50
N GLU A 68 4.21 13.74 -6.61
CA GLU A 68 5.65 13.75 -6.93
C GLU A 68 5.99 12.68 -7.98
N LEU A 69 5.49 11.46 -7.81
CA LEU A 69 5.73 10.38 -8.77
C LEU A 69 5.13 10.67 -10.14
N ARG A 70 3.94 11.27 -10.19
CA ARG A 70 3.29 11.66 -11.46
C ARG A 70 3.96 12.86 -12.14
N ALA A 71 4.70 13.67 -11.40
CA ALA A 71 5.52 14.76 -11.95
C ALA A 71 6.91 14.30 -12.42
N ALA A 72 7.37 13.13 -11.98
CA ALA A 72 8.66 12.58 -12.36
C ALA A 72 8.73 12.25 -13.87
N SER A 73 9.94 12.12 -14.42
CA SER A 73 10.15 11.74 -15.83
C SER A 73 10.01 10.24 -16.12
N LYS A 74 9.93 9.41 -15.06
CA LYS A 74 9.84 7.95 -15.11
C LYS A 74 8.48 7.46 -14.63
N ILE A 75 8.17 6.19 -14.90
CA ILE A 75 6.97 5.54 -14.35
C ILE A 75 7.04 5.59 -12.83
N GLY A 76 5.99 6.09 -12.19
CA GLY A 76 5.88 6.12 -10.73
C GLY A 76 5.62 4.72 -10.16
N LEU A 77 6.29 4.37 -9.09
CA LEU A 77 6.12 3.09 -8.38
C LEU A 77 6.01 3.37 -6.88
N ILE A 78 4.84 3.07 -6.30
CA ILE A 78 4.57 3.32 -4.88
C ILE A 78 4.36 2.02 -4.10
N ASP A 79 4.98 1.93 -2.90
CA ASP A 79 4.75 0.87 -1.93
C ASP A 79 3.46 1.18 -1.13
N GLY A 80 2.38 0.50 -1.42
CA GLY A 80 1.04 0.76 -0.90
C GLY A 80 0.33 1.85 -1.69
N GLY A 81 0.11 3.01 -1.07
CA GLY A 81 -0.55 4.16 -1.68
C GLY A 81 -1.89 4.50 -1.04
N LEU A 82 -2.48 5.60 -1.50
CA LEU A 82 -3.68 6.19 -0.92
C LEU A 82 -4.88 5.23 -0.92
N ASP A 83 -5.07 4.47 -2.01
CA ASP A 83 -6.19 3.54 -2.12
C ASP A 83 -6.08 2.39 -1.11
N LEU A 84 -4.87 1.83 -0.91
CA LEU A 84 -4.63 0.79 0.10
C LEU A 84 -4.90 1.32 1.52
N ASP A 85 -4.45 2.55 1.81
CA ASP A 85 -4.65 3.16 3.13
C ASP A 85 -6.14 3.39 3.38
N PHE A 86 -6.92 3.85 2.40
CA PHE A 86 -8.36 4.05 2.56
C PHE A 86 -9.13 2.73 2.61
N HIS A 87 -8.98 1.87 1.61
CA HIS A 87 -9.81 0.67 1.47
C HIS A 87 -9.48 -0.44 2.47
N CYS A 88 -8.25 -0.45 3.03
CA CYS A 88 -7.83 -1.48 3.97
C CYS A 88 -7.58 -0.92 5.38
N PHE A 89 -6.64 0.01 5.56
CA PHE A 89 -6.27 0.47 6.90
C PHE A 89 -7.35 1.31 7.58
N THR A 90 -7.99 2.24 6.87
CA THR A 90 -9.08 3.06 7.43
C THR A 90 -10.27 2.19 7.84
N ARG A 91 -10.61 1.19 7.03
CA ARG A 91 -11.67 0.22 7.35
C ARG A 91 -11.28 -0.66 8.54
N LEU A 92 -10.03 -1.07 8.63
CA LEU A 92 -9.51 -1.81 9.78
C LEU A 92 -9.61 -0.98 11.07
N PHE A 93 -9.23 0.31 11.00
CA PHE A 93 -9.38 1.22 12.14
C PHE A 93 -10.84 1.37 12.57
N ARG A 94 -11.77 1.47 11.61
CA ARG A 94 -13.20 1.52 11.90
C ARG A 94 -13.71 0.23 12.55
N SER A 95 -13.32 -0.93 12.04
CA SER A 95 -13.74 -2.23 12.58
C SER A 95 -13.23 -2.49 14.02
N ARG A 96 -12.14 -1.81 14.39
CA ARG A 96 -11.56 -1.89 15.74
C ARG A 96 -12.00 -0.76 16.67
N ASN A 97 -12.98 0.04 16.27
CA ASN A 97 -13.45 1.21 17.02
C ASN A 97 -12.33 2.26 17.29
N LEU A 98 -11.27 2.27 16.47
CA LEU A 98 -10.22 3.30 16.49
C LEU A 98 -10.65 4.56 15.73
N LEU A 99 -11.72 4.46 14.94
CA LEU A 99 -12.46 5.54 14.32
C LEU A 99 -13.94 5.38 14.64
N SER A 100 -14.59 6.44 15.09
CA SER A 100 -16.05 6.52 15.14
C SER A 100 -16.64 6.55 13.72
N GLU A 101 -17.95 6.39 13.60
CA GLU A 101 -18.62 6.48 12.29
C GLU A 101 -18.43 7.85 11.63
N PRO A 102 -18.61 9.01 12.32
CA PRO A 102 -18.34 10.32 11.72
C PRO A 102 -16.88 10.53 11.31
N GLU A 103 -15.91 9.98 12.05
CA GLU A 103 -14.48 10.04 11.70
C GLU A 103 -14.16 9.22 10.46
N HIS A 104 -14.75 8.03 10.34
CA HIS A 104 -14.63 7.21 9.13
C HIS A 104 -15.25 7.92 7.92
N ASP A 105 -16.42 8.57 8.08
CA ASP A 105 -17.02 9.36 7.02
C ASP A 105 -16.16 10.56 6.62
N LEU A 106 -15.51 11.22 7.59
CA LEU A 106 -14.56 12.30 7.30
C LEU A 106 -13.35 11.79 6.49
N CYS A 107 -12.81 10.62 6.83
CA CYS A 107 -11.76 9.97 6.05
C CYS A 107 -12.21 9.68 4.61
N ARG A 108 -13.43 9.17 4.43
CA ARG A 108 -14.02 8.92 3.10
C ARG A 108 -14.13 10.21 2.29
N ARG A 109 -14.67 11.27 2.87
CA ARG A 109 -14.81 12.59 2.20
C ARG A 109 -13.46 13.16 1.81
N LEU A 110 -12.44 13.05 2.67
CA LEU A 110 -11.08 13.50 2.35
C LEU A 110 -10.47 12.66 1.22
N TYR A 111 -10.64 11.35 1.25
CA TYR A 111 -10.20 10.46 0.18
C TYR A 111 -10.86 10.83 -1.16
N ASP A 112 -12.18 10.98 -1.18
CA ASP A 112 -12.94 11.36 -2.38
C ASP A 112 -12.50 12.73 -2.91
N PHE A 113 -12.26 13.71 -2.02
CA PHE A 113 -11.76 15.04 -2.39
C PHE A 113 -10.36 14.96 -3.03
N ILE A 114 -9.45 14.18 -2.47
CA ILE A 114 -8.11 13.97 -3.06
C ILE A 114 -8.24 13.28 -4.42
N ARG A 115 -9.08 12.25 -4.53
CA ARG A 115 -9.26 11.49 -5.78
C ARG A 115 -9.98 12.27 -6.89
N ALA A 116 -10.69 13.34 -6.58
CA ALA A 116 -11.26 14.22 -7.60
C ALA A 116 -10.19 14.87 -8.49
N ASP A 117 -9.02 15.20 -7.90
CA ASP A 117 -7.91 15.84 -8.63
C ASP A 117 -6.72 14.90 -8.92
N LEU A 118 -6.62 13.79 -8.19
CA LEU A 118 -5.49 12.85 -8.29
C LEU A 118 -5.98 11.51 -8.85
N PRO A 119 -5.67 11.18 -10.12
CA PRO A 119 -6.08 9.92 -10.74
C PRO A 119 -5.59 8.70 -9.97
N ARG A 120 -6.40 7.62 -9.99
CA ARG A 120 -5.97 6.33 -9.42
C ARG A 120 -4.77 5.76 -10.18
N PRO A 121 -3.98 4.86 -9.56
CA PRO A 121 -2.92 4.13 -10.25
C PRO A 121 -3.45 3.39 -11.49
N GLU A 122 -2.71 3.44 -12.58
CA GLU A 122 -3.03 2.77 -13.82
C GLU A 122 -2.82 1.25 -13.74
N LEU A 123 -1.98 0.81 -12.82
CA LEU A 123 -1.75 -0.61 -12.52
C LEU A 123 -1.61 -0.82 -11.02
N ILE A 124 -2.30 -1.83 -10.51
CA ILE A 124 -2.17 -2.32 -9.16
C ILE A 124 -1.50 -3.70 -9.23
N VAL A 125 -0.32 -3.82 -8.68
CA VAL A 125 0.41 -5.09 -8.54
C VAL A 125 0.09 -5.66 -7.17
N ARG A 126 -0.76 -6.70 -7.13
CA ARG A 126 -1.09 -7.41 -5.91
C ARG A 126 -0.10 -8.53 -5.66
N LEU A 127 0.64 -8.44 -4.56
CA LEU A 127 1.50 -9.53 -4.12
C LEU A 127 0.71 -10.54 -3.28
N VAL A 128 0.89 -11.81 -3.60
CA VAL A 128 0.36 -12.96 -2.85
C VAL A 128 1.54 -13.82 -2.40
N ALA A 129 1.46 -14.36 -1.21
CA ALA A 129 2.40 -15.37 -0.73
C ALA A 129 1.69 -16.34 0.22
N ASP A 130 2.20 -17.57 0.33
CA ASP A 130 1.73 -18.53 1.31
C ASP A 130 1.99 -18.06 2.75
N GLU A 131 1.20 -18.57 3.69
CA GLU A 131 1.27 -18.17 5.10
C GLU A 131 2.65 -18.42 5.72
N GLY A 132 3.30 -19.52 5.37
CA GLY A 132 4.63 -19.86 5.87
C GLY A 132 5.69 -18.84 5.43
N THR A 133 5.65 -18.43 4.18
CA THR A 133 6.51 -17.37 3.64
C THR A 133 6.28 -16.03 4.32
N VAL A 134 5.01 -15.63 4.52
CA VAL A 134 4.67 -14.39 5.21
C VAL A 134 5.13 -14.43 6.67
N ALA A 135 4.88 -15.53 7.39
CA ALA A 135 5.31 -15.70 8.78
C ALA A 135 6.83 -15.64 8.93
N ALA A 136 7.57 -16.33 8.06
CA ALA A 136 9.04 -16.30 8.06
C ALA A 136 9.59 -14.89 7.79
N ARG A 137 8.96 -14.13 6.89
CA ARG A 137 9.36 -12.75 6.59
C ARG A 137 9.01 -11.77 7.72
N LEU A 138 7.92 -12.01 8.44
CA LEU A 138 7.52 -11.19 9.59
C LEU A 138 8.42 -11.44 10.80
N SER A 139 8.86 -12.68 11.04
CA SER A 139 9.72 -13.03 12.20
C SER A 139 11.12 -12.37 12.11
N THR A 140 11.57 -11.99 10.92
CA THR A 140 12.86 -11.31 10.69
C THR A 140 12.75 -9.78 10.72
N ARG A 141 11.57 -9.22 10.97
CA ARG A 141 11.36 -7.77 10.95
C ARG A 141 11.41 -7.15 12.34
N ASP A 142 12.27 -6.16 12.50
CA ASP A 142 12.38 -5.30 13.69
C ASP A 142 11.30 -4.18 13.75
N ARG A 143 10.17 -4.35 13.06
CA ARG A 143 9.14 -3.31 12.96
C ARG A 143 7.89 -3.65 13.74
N ILE A 144 7.37 -2.68 14.47
CA ILE A 144 6.03 -2.75 15.08
C ILE A 144 5.00 -2.63 13.95
N ASN A 145 4.28 -3.73 13.68
CA ASN A 145 3.15 -3.71 12.77
C ASN A 145 1.96 -2.99 13.43
N ILE A 146 1.37 -2.01 12.75
CA ILE A 146 0.10 -1.40 13.17
C ILE A 146 -1.03 -2.45 13.10
N ALA A 147 -0.98 -3.35 12.10
CA ALA A 147 -1.87 -4.49 12.00
C ALA A 147 -1.30 -5.67 12.79
N ARG A 148 -2.06 -6.19 13.74
CA ARG A 148 -1.73 -7.41 14.50
C ARG A 148 -1.93 -8.64 13.60
N ALA A 149 -1.39 -9.78 13.98
CA ALA A 149 -1.61 -11.05 13.25
C ALA A 149 -3.12 -11.36 13.07
N GLU A 150 -3.92 -11.04 14.09
CA GLU A 150 -5.39 -11.17 14.10
C GLU A 150 -6.08 -10.31 13.03
N ASP A 151 -5.44 -9.22 12.57
CA ASP A 151 -5.97 -8.32 11.56
C ASP A 151 -5.78 -8.84 10.14
N THR A 152 -4.88 -9.81 9.94
CA THR A 152 -4.46 -10.22 8.60
C THR A 152 -5.63 -10.76 7.78
N ALA A 153 -6.50 -11.57 8.38
CA ALA A 153 -7.67 -12.12 7.69
C ALA A 153 -8.65 -11.01 7.27
N LEU A 154 -8.95 -10.09 8.20
CA LEU A 154 -9.86 -8.97 7.93
C LEU A 154 -9.26 -7.99 6.92
N PHE A 155 -7.97 -7.68 7.04
CA PHE A 155 -7.26 -6.86 6.06
C PHE A 155 -7.31 -7.48 4.66
N ASN A 156 -7.06 -8.79 4.55
CA ASN A 156 -7.15 -9.51 3.29
C ASN A 156 -8.57 -9.48 2.71
N SER A 157 -9.61 -9.64 3.54
CA SER A 157 -11.00 -9.50 3.09
C SER A 157 -11.28 -8.11 2.49
N PHE A 158 -10.83 -7.05 3.14
CA PHE A 158 -10.98 -5.69 2.62
C PHE A 158 -10.19 -5.47 1.33
N LEU A 159 -8.99 -6.04 1.23
CA LEU A 159 -8.18 -5.98 0.02
C LEU A 159 -8.85 -6.70 -1.15
N GLU A 160 -9.38 -7.90 -0.93
CA GLU A 160 -10.14 -8.67 -1.93
C GLU A 160 -11.36 -7.89 -2.43
N GLU A 161 -12.17 -7.39 -1.52
CA GLU A 161 -13.36 -6.63 -1.82
C GLU A 161 -13.04 -5.37 -2.65
N TRP A 162 -12.01 -4.62 -2.24
CA TRP A 162 -11.57 -3.46 -3.00
C TRP A 162 -11.10 -3.85 -4.40
N LEU A 163 -10.20 -4.83 -4.51
CA LEU A 163 -9.65 -5.24 -5.81
C LEU A 163 -10.72 -5.83 -6.74
N ALA A 164 -11.76 -6.46 -6.21
CA ALA A 164 -12.90 -6.92 -7.00
C ALA A 164 -13.69 -5.76 -7.65
N SER A 165 -13.63 -4.55 -7.07
CA SER A 165 -14.25 -3.34 -7.63
C SER A 165 -13.39 -2.63 -8.69
N VAL A 166 -12.12 -3.03 -8.83
CA VAL A 166 -11.19 -2.46 -9.81
C VAL A 166 -11.30 -3.22 -11.14
N PRO A 167 -11.27 -2.55 -12.29
CA PRO A 167 -11.26 -3.24 -13.57
C PRO A 167 -10.15 -4.29 -13.66
N SER A 168 -10.47 -5.51 -14.08
CA SER A 168 -9.55 -6.66 -14.06
C SER A 168 -8.24 -6.41 -14.84
N GLY A 169 -8.31 -5.60 -15.91
CA GLY A 169 -7.14 -5.20 -16.68
C GLY A 169 -6.16 -4.29 -15.93
N GLN A 170 -6.57 -3.71 -14.79
CA GLN A 170 -5.73 -2.83 -13.96
C GLN A 170 -5.13 -3.55 -12.75
N VAL A 171 -5.46 -4.82 -12.52
CA VAL A 171 -4.92 -5.63 -11.42
C VAL A 171 -4.02 -6.72 -11.98
N LEU A 172 -2.79 -6.80 -11.48
CA LEU A 172 -1.83 -7.86 -11.78
C LEU A 172 -1.53 -8.63 -10.49
N ASN A 173 -1.97 -9.88 -10.42
CA ASN A 173 -1.63 -10.75 -9.29
C ASN A 173 -0.26 -11.38 -9.52
N VAL A 174 0.62 -11.31 -8.53
CA VAL A 174 1.99 -11.84 -8.57
C VAL A 174 2.22 -12.69 -7.33
N ASP A 175 2.39 -13.99 -7.52
CA ASP A 175 2.73 -14.92 -6.44
C ASP A 175 4.24 -14.89 -6.18
N VAL A 176 4.62 -14.58 -4.94
CA VAL A 176 6.00 -14.46 -4.49
C VAL A 176 6.37 -15.48 -3.41
N SER A 177 5.57 -16.55 -3.26
CA SER A 177 5.75 -17.59 -2.24
C SER A 177 7.12 -18.25 -2.32
N HIS A 178 7.59 -18.53 -3.51
CA HIS A 178 8.83 -19.27 -3.75
C HIS A 178 9.94 -18.42 -4.40
N GLU A 179 9.75 -17.08 -4.45
CA GLU A 179 10.74 -16.20 -5.03
C GLU A 179 11.81 -15.77 -4.03
N ARG A 180 13.05 -15.73 -4.52
CA ARG A 180 14.16 -15.11 -3.79
C ARG A 180 13.96 -13.60 -3.73
N LEU A 181 14.65 -12.93 -2.79
CA LEU A 181 14.54 -11.48 -2.55
C LEU A 181 14.98 -10.61 -3.74
N ASP A 182 15.58 -11.19 -4.77
CA ASP A 182 15.93 -10.49 -6.02
C ASP A 182 14.73 -10.36 -6.99
N TYR A 183 13.64 -11.06 -6.73
CA TYR A 183 12.37 -11.01 -7.46
C TYR A 183 12.52 -11.09 -8.99
N LYS A 184 13.33 -12.01 -9.50
CA LYS A 184 13.64 -12.10 -10.93
C LYS A 184 12.41 -12.35 -11.79
N VAL A 185 11.55 -13.29 -11.36
CA VAL A 185 10.32 -13.65 -12.10
C VAL A 185 9.30 -12.53 -12.01
N SER A 186 9.01 -12.04 -10.81
CA SER A 186 8.07 -10.93 -10.60
C SER A 186 8.48 -9.67 -11.34
N LYS A 187 9.78 -9.31 -11.32
CA LYS A 187 10.29 -8.17 -12.10
C LYS A 187 10.00 -8.33 -13.59
N ARG A 188 10.30 -9.51 -14.16
CA ARG A 188 10.04 -9.77 -15.57
C ARG A 188 8.56 -9.60 -15.91
N ILE A 189 7.65 -10.24 -15.15
CA ILE A 189 6.21 -10.15 -15.36
C ILE A 189 5.73 -8.70 -15.31
N ILE A 190 6.21 -7.92 -14.32
CA ILE A 190 5.80 -6.52 -14.16
C ILE A 190 6.36 -5.67 -15.30
N LEU A 191 7.63 -5.85 -15.68
CA LEU A 191 8.25 -5.11 -16.77
C LEU A 191 7.55 -5.39 -18.11
N GLU A 192 7.24 -6.66 -18.41
CA GLU A 192 6.45 -7.04 -19.59
C GLU A 192 5.08 -6.37 -19.61
N ARG A 193 4.42 -6.30 -18.43
CA ARG A 193 3.08 -5.68 -18.30
C ARG A 193 3.10 -4.16 -18.52
N VAL A 194 4.19 -3.48 -18.17
CA VAL A 194 4.31 -2.02 -18.30
C VAL A 194 5.09 -1.58 -19.56
N SER A 195 5.86 -2.49 -20.12
CA SER A 195 6.51 -2.29 -21.40
C SER A 195 5.45 -2.37 -22.51
N ILE A 196 5.36 -1.33 -23.23
CA ILE A 196 4.43 -1.17 -24.36
C ILE A 196 5.27 -1.13 -25.63
#